data_8e29b012a6998a2cd476e5cabb772521
#
_entry.id   8e29b012a6998a2cd476e5cabb772521
#
_cell.length_a   1.000
_cell.length_b   1.000
_cell.length_c   1.000
_cell.angle_alpha   90.00
_cell.angle_beta   90.00
_cell.angle_gamma   90.00
#
_symmetry.space_group_name_H-M   'P 1'
#
loop_
_entity.id
_entity.type
_entity.pdbx_description
1 polymer ?
#
loop_
_entity_poly.entity_id
_entity_poly.type
_entity_poly.pdbx_seq_one_letter_code
_entity_poly.pdbx_strand_id
1 'polypeptide(L)'
;MRYLKAAALYLSALLVVSGAGLSSVWAQPPRFSVVAPGIAHAIFEVRPPDGEPFSGHAFKIDLDVAELRLVSAAGPSSKQTVEQIAAPFPAAVAVNASFFDNEGRAMGLAVDEGRLMASGKRHSWGALVVSGTNARIVLGSDIPDHRVHRLIVQGVPRLVVGGKVQRLKPQLAERTAVCAGGSIVTLVVSTKAETTAFARFLAGPPETGGLGCVDALNLDGGPSTQLVAKLSVLTLSLPGGWGVPNALVAIPAKR
;
A
#
# COMPACT_ATOMS: atom_id res chain seq x y z
N MET A 1 -42.71 79.85 -9.99
CA MET A 1 -41.66 79.03 -10.66
C MET A 1 -41.02 78.11 -9.57
N ARG A 2 -41.41 76.85 -9.54
CA ARG A 2 -40.90 75.90 -8.55
C ARG A 2 -40.17 74.78 -9.30
N TYR A 3 -38.88 74.62 -9.06
CA TYR A 3 -38.07 73.56 -9.63
C TYR A 3 -38.18 72.30 -8.78
N LEU A 4 -38.78 71.22 -9.31
CA LEU A 4 -38.68 69.91 -8.71
C LEU A 4 -37.31 69.29 -9.08
N LYS A 5 -36.52 68.92 -8.09
CA LYS A 5 -35.33 68.10 -8.26
C LYS A 5 -35.74 66.61 -8.13
N ALA A 6 -35.55 65.85 -9.19
CA ALA A 6 -35.69 64.41 -9.16
C ALA A 6 -34.40 63.80 -8.58
N ALA A 7 -34.54 63.02 -7.52
CA ALA A 7 -33.44 62.23 -6.97
C ALA A 7 -33.47 60.84 -7.59
N ALA A 8 -32.41 60.48 -8.31
CA ALA A 8 -32.21 59.13 -8.85
C ALA A 8 -31.61 58.22 -7.77
N LEU A 9 -32.35 57.22 -7.33
CA LEU A 9 -31.83 56.12 -6.48
C LEU A 9 -31.07 55.13 -7.36
N TYR A 10 -29.76 55.03 -7.17
CA TYR A 10 -28.96 53.94 -7.69
C TYR A 10 -29.10 52.71 -6.76
N LEU A 11 -29.79 51.67 -7.21
CA LEU A 11 -29.84 50.38 -6.53
C LEU A 11 -28.60 49.61 -6.97
N SER A 12 -27.57 49.55 -6.10
CA SER A 12 -26.39 48.71 -6.32
C SER A 12 -26.76 47.26 -5.93
N ALA A 13 -26.97 46.41 -6.94
CA ALA A 13 -27.12 44.96 -6.74
C ALA A 13 -25.74 44.38 -6.41
N LEU A 14 -25.52 43.99 -5.15
CA LEU A 14 -24.38 43.17 -4.74
C LEU A 14 -24.60 41.72 -5.29
N LEU A 15 -23.88 41.36 -6.34
CA LEU A 15 -23.76 39.96 -6.76
C LEU A 15 -22.89 39.22 -5.72
N VAL A 16 -23.54 38.49 -4.81
CA VAL A 16 -22.85 37.52 -3.98
C VAL A 16 -22.54 36.31 -4.87
N VAL A 17 -21.32 36.25 -5.42
CA VAL A 17 -20.81 35.05 -6.05
C VAL A 17 -20.50 34.07 -4.91
N SER A 18 -21.46 33.21 -4.58
CA SER A 18 -21.21 32.03 -3.75
C SER A 18 -20.29 31.09 -4.54
N GLY A 19 -18.98 31.21 -4.27
CA GLY A 19 -18.01 30.23 -4.70
C GLY A 19 -18.34 28.89 -4.07
N ALA A 20 -19.10 28.07 -4.78
CA ALA A 20 -19.17 26.64 -4.47
C ALA A 20 -17.74 26.09 -4.64
N GLY A 21 -17.00 26.07 -3.55
CA GLY A 21 -15.74 25.33 -3.49
C GLY A 21 -16.06 23.90 -3.89
N LEU A 22 -15.52 23.45 -5.02
CA LEU A 22 -15.45 22.05 -5.38
C LEU A 22 -14.64 21.35 -4.27
N SER A 23 -15.32 20.98 -3.20
CA SER A 23 -14.78 20.06 -2.21
C SER A 23 -14.52 18.77 -2.98
N SER A 24 -13.26 18.52 -3.32
CA SER A 24 -12.83 17.22 -3.78
C SER A 24 -13.22 16.23 -2.68
N VAL A 25 -14.28 15.46 -2.94
CA VAL A 25 -14.78 14.44 -2.01
C VAL A 25 -13.77 13.27 -2.03
N TRP A 26 -12.63 13.50 -1.40
CA TRP A 26 -11.78 12.41 -0.96
C TRP A 26 -12.52 11.74 0.19
N ALA A 27 -12.52 10.41 0.18
CA ALA A 27 -13.09 9.61 1.27
C ALA A 27 -12.54 10.07 2.62
N GLN A 28 -13.28 9.76 3.69
CA GLN A 28 -12.83 10.06 5.05
C GLN A 28 -11.40 9.51 5.28
N PRO A 29 -10.53 10.26 5.99
CA PRO A 29 -9.16 9.79 6.26
C PRO A 29 -9.19 8.38 6.86
N PRO A 30 -8.34 7.44 6.37
CA PRO A 30 -8.27 6.11 6.91
C PRO A 30 -7.93 6.15 8.40
N ARG A 31 -8.86 5.70 9.24
CA ARG A 31 -8.69 5.68 10.70
C ARG A 31 -8.04 4.38 11.11
N PHE A 32 -6.79 4.45 11.53
CA PHE A 32 -6.06 3.30 12.03
C PHE A 32 -6.45 3.00 13.49
N SER A 33 -6.84 1.75 13.75
CA SER A 33 -7.11 1.22 15.08
C SER A 33 -6.10 0.11 15.39
N VAL A 34 -5.53 0.10 16.58
CA VAL A 34 -4.62 -0.97 17.02
C VAL A 34 -5.39 -2.28 17.13
N VAL A 35 -4.94 -3.31 16.39
CA VAL A 35 -5.56 -4.64 16.34
C VAL A 35 -4.69 -5.73 16.97
N ALA A 36 -3.39 -5.44 17.15
CA ALA A 36 -2.44 -6.27 17.90
C ALA A 36 -1.23 -5.42 18.29
N PRO A 37 -0.35 -5.88 19.22
CA PRO A 37 0.90 -5.17 19.52
C PRO A 37 1.72 -4.93 18.27
N GLY A 38 2.03 -3.65 17.98
CA GLY A 38 2.76 -3.22 16.78
C GLY A 38 1.98 -3.30 15.46
N ILE A 39 0.67 -3.60 15.47
CA ILE A 39 -0.14 -3.69 14.26
C ILE A 39 -1.41 -2.85 14.42
N ALA A 40 -1.61 -1.91 13.48
CA ALA A 40 -2.84 -1.14 13.38
C ALA A 40 -3.48 -1.34 11.99
N HIS A 41 -4.80 -1.34 11.94
CA HIS A 41 -5.60 -1.59 10.74
C HIS A 41 -6.52 -0.43 10.44
N ALA A 42 -6.70 -0.14 9.15
CA ALA A 42 -7.72 0.76 8.63
C ALA A 42 -8.40 0.17 7.39
N ILE A 43 -9.67 0.47 7.23
CA ILE A 43 -10.41 0.28 5.98
C ILE A 43 -10.41 1.62 5.26
N PHE A 44 -10.32 1.61 3.94
CA PHE A 44 -10.44 2.81 3.12
C PHE A 44 -11.42 2.60 1.96
N GLU A 45 -12.04 3.68 1.54
CA GLU A 45 -12.81 3.80 0.31
C GLU A 45 -12.35 5.09 -0.39
N VAL A 46 -12.01 4.98 -1.66
CA VAL A 46 -11.50 6.09 -2.48
C VAL A 46 -12.40 6.27 -3.70
N ARG A 47 -12.80 7.50 -3.95
CA ARG A 47 -13.57 7.91 -5.12
C ARG A 47 -12.73 8.92 -5.91
N PRO A 48 -11.88 8.45 -6.85
CA PRO A 48 -11.07 9.37 -7.65
C PRO A 48 -11.98 10.29 -8.48
N PRO A 49 -11.57 11.54 -8.75
CA PRO A 49 -12.32 12.44 -9.64
C PRO A 49 -12.53 11.83 -11.03
N ASP A 50 -11.49 11.16 -11.53
CA ASP A 50 -11.49 10.51 -12.85
C ASP A 50 -11.16 9.03 -12.65
N GLY A 51 -12.16 8.16 -12.63
CA GLY A 51 -11.97 6.71 -12.55
C GLY A 51 -12.93 5.99 -11.62
N GLU A 52 -12.79 4.66 -11.59
CA GLU A 52 -13.62 3.80 -10.79
C GLU A 52 -13.29 3.90 -9.29
N PRO A 53 -14.31 3.88 -8.41
CA PRO A 53 -14.09 3.78 -6.98
C PRO A 53 -13.36 2.49 -6.61
N PHE A 54 -12.51 2.56 -5.58
CA PHE A 54 -11.85 1.39 -5.04
C PHE A 54 -11.81 1.45 -3.51
N SER A 55 -11.71 0.30 -2.89
CA SER A 55 -11.66 0.17 -1.44
C SER A 55 -10.65 -0.89 -1.04
N GLY A 56 -10.32 -0.95 0.24
CA GLY A 56 -9.40 -1.96 0.71
C GLY A 56 -9.01 -1.83 2.16
N HIS A 57 -7.88 -2.47 2.48
CA HIS A 57 -7.34 -2.59 3.82
C HIS A 57 -5.90 -2.10 3.85
N ALA A 58 -5.54 -1.35 4.88
CA ALA A 58 -4.19 -0.93 5.18
C ALA A 58 -3.79 -1.40 6.59
N PHE A 59 -2.61 -2.00 6.71
CA PHE A 59 -2.05 -2.44 7.98
C PHE A 59 -0.72 -1.73 8.22
N LYS A 60 -0.65 -0.88 9.25
CA LYS A 60 0.60 -0.30 9.73
C LYS A 60 1.27 -1.27 10.68
N ILE A 61 2.52 -1.59 10.39
CA ILE A 61 3.38 -2.50 11.15
C ILE A 61 4.52 -1.67 11.73
N ASP A 62 4.62 -1.62 13.04
CA ASP A 62 5.73 -1.01 13.77
C ASP A 62 6.80 -2.08 14.02
N LEU A 63 7.91 -1.98 13.30
CA LEU A 63 9.01 -2.95 13.37
C LEU A 63 9.81 -2.90 14.68
N ASP A 64 9.62 -1.89 15.51
CA ASP A 64 10.17 -1.85 16.86
C ASP A 64 9.40 -2.77 17.82
N VAL A 65 8.18 -3.19 17.43
CA VAL A 65 7.27 -4.00 18.26
C VAL A 65 6.90 -5.32 17.58
N ALA A 66 6.59 -5.29 16.27
CA ALA A 66 6.14 -6.45 15.50
C ALA A 66 7.21 -6.91 14.51
N GLU A 67 7.15 -8.17 14.11
CA GLU A 67 8.06 -8.75 13.14
C GLU A 67 7.43 -8.77 11.76
N LEU A 68 8.22 -8.49 10.71
CA LEU A 68 7.85 -8.68 9.31
C LEU A 68 8.77 -9.73 8.68
N ARG A 69 8.18 -10.77 8.08
CA ARG A 69 8.86 -11.88 7.43
C ARG A 69 8.45 -11.98 5.96
N LEU A 70 9.34 -12.54 5.13
CA LEU A 70 9.00 -13.00 3.79
C LEU A 70 8.97 -14.53 3.80
N VAL A 71 7.78 -15.11 3.78
CA VAL A 71 7.58 -16.55 3.91
C VAL A 71 7.26 -17.16 2.54
N SER A 72 8.03 -18.19 2.14
CA SER A 72 7.81 -18.91 0.88
C SER A 72 6.75 -19.99 1.02
N ALA A 73 6.09 -20.30 -0.11
CA ALA A 73 5.36 -21.54 -0.29
C ALA A 73 6.29 -22.76 -0.10
N ALA A 74 5.73 -23.94 0.11
CA ALA A 74 6.43 -25.14 0.57
C ALA A 74 7.47 -25.76 -0.39
N GLY A 75 7.87 -25.07 -1.46
CA GLY A 75 8.91 -25.54 -2.40
C GLY A 75 9.29 -24.50 -3.43
N PRO A 76 10.41 -24.67 -4.13
CA PRO A 76 11.00 -23.63 -5.00
C PRO A 76 10.12 -23.16 -6.16
N SER A 77 9.23 -23.99 -6.66
CA SER A 77 8.24 -23.67 -7.70
C SER A 77 6.81 -23.92 -7.22
N SER A 78 6.62 -23.99 -5.91
CA SER A 78 5.32 -24.17 -5.30
C SER A 78 4.57 -22.85 -5.25
N LYS A 79 3.25 -22.92 -5.46
CA LYS A 79 2.32 -21.81 -5.25
C LYS A 79 1.26 -22.25 -4.26
N GLN A 80 1.05 -21.42 -3.25
CA GLN A 80 0.04 -21.63 -2.21
C GLN A 80 -0.78 -20.36 -2.04
N THR A 81 -1.95 -20.49 -1.44
CA THR A 81 -2.68 -19.28 -1.00
C THR A 81 -1.91 -18.59 0.13
N VAL A 82 -2.08 -17.29 0.28
CA VAL A 82 -1.49 -16.55 1.40
C VAL A 82 -1.93 -17.15 2.74
N GLU A 83 -3.16 -17.67 2.82
CA GLU A 83 -3.66 -18.36 4.02
C GLU A 83 -2.85 -19.61 4.35
N GLN A 84 -2.52 -20.43 3.35
CA GLN A 84 -1.69 -21.62 3.53
C GLN A 84 -0.25 -21.27 3.92
N ILE A 85 0.33 -20.21 3.30
CA ILE A 85 1.67 -19.72 3.64
C ILE A 85 1.71 -19.18 5.07
N ALA A 86 0.66 -18.48 5.51
CA ALA A 86 0.58 -17.91 6.85
C ALA A 86 0.13 -18.92 7.93
N ALA A 87 -0.29 -20.13 7.56
CA ALA A 87 -0.82 -21.13 8.50
C ALA A 87 0.11 -21.46 9.69
N PRO A 88 1.46 -21.47 9.57
CA PRO A 88 2.35 -21.69 10.71
C PRO A 88 2.32 -20.56 11.76
N PHE A 89 1.73 -19.42 11.45
CA PHE A 89 1.69 -18.25 12.33
C PHE A 89 0.26 -18.08 12.88
N PRO A 90 0.01 -18.46 14.14
CA PRO A 90 -1.34 -18.50 14.71
C PRO A 90 -1.97 -17.10 14.88
N ALA A 91 -1.14 -16.06 14.94
CA ALA A 91 -1.58 -14.66 14.95
C ALA A 91 -0.70 -13.88 13.97
N ALA A 92 -1.27 -13.49 12.83
CA ALA A 92 -0.54 -12.77 11.78
C ALA A 92 -1.46 -11.98 10.85
N VAL A 93 -0.87 -11.01 10.17
CA VAL A 93 -1.40 -10.38 8.97
C VAL A 93 -0.50 -10.75 7.81
N ALA A 94 -1.04 -11.24 6.72
CA ALA A 94 -0.26 -11.66 5.56
C ALA A 94 -0.86 -11.15 4.26
N VAL A 95 0.01 -10.75 3.32
CA VAL A 95 -0.34 -10.39 1.94
C VAL A 95 0.61 -11.07 0.96
N ASN A 96 0.18 -11.30 -0.28
CA ASN A 96 1.08 -11.77 -1.34
C ASN A 96 2.23 -10.79 -1.59
N ALA A 97 3.35 -11.28 -2.11
CA ALA A 97 4.53 -10.42 -2.25
C ALA A 97 5.12 -10.42 -3.67
N SER A 98 5.99 -11.36 -4.02
CA SER A 98 6.76 -11.33 -5.26
C SER A 98 5.90 -11.59 -6.49
N PHE A 99 6.24 -10.93 -7.60
CA PHE A 99 5.90 -11.42 -8.93
C PHE A 99 6.53 -12.79 -9.16
N PHE A 100 5.98 -13.58 -10.09
CA PHE A 100 6.50 -14.92 -10.40
C PHE A 100 6.37 -15.24 -11.89
N ASP A 101 7.20 -16.21 -12.33
CA ASP A 101 7.18 -16.70 -13.70
C ASP A 101 6.13 -17.81 -13.91
N ASN A 102 6.06 -18.33 -15.14
CA ASN A 102 5.10 -19.36 -15.49
C ASN A 102 5.35 -20.69 -14.74
N GLU A 103 6.56 -20.92 -14.27
CA GLU A 103 6.94 -22.07 -13.45
C GLU A 103 6.68 -21.84 -11.95
N GLY A 104 6.13 -20.69 -11.57
CA GLY A 104 5.81 -20.35 -10.19
C GLY A 104 7.01 -19.88 -9.35
N ARG A 105 8.16 -19.62 -9.96
CA ARG A 105 9.35 -19.13 -9.27
C ARG A 105 9.25 -17.63 -9.03
N ALA A 106 9.55 -17.19 -7.81
CA ALA A 106 9.58 -15.76 -7.49
C ALA A 106 10.58 -15.01 -8.38
N MET A 107 10.14 -13.90 -8.96
CA MET A 107 10.94 -12.98 -9.78
C MET A 107 11.50 -11.87 -8.91
N GLY A 108 12.74 -11.46 -9.21
CA GLY A 108 13.43 -10.46 -8.42
C GLY A 108 14.21 -11.06 -7.25
N LEU A 109 14.94 -10.19 -6.54
CA LEU A 109 15.65 -10.59 -5.33
C LEU A 109 14.65 -10.74 -4.17
N ALA A 110 14.73 -11.87 -3.47
CA ALA A 110 13.93 -12.15 -2.28
C ALA A 110 14.83 -12.73 -1.17
N VAL A 111 14.79 -12.13 0.01
CA VAL A 111 15.59 -12.51 1.18
C VAL A 111 14.71 -12.50 2.42
N ASP A 112 14.85 -13.51 3.28
CA ASP A 112 14.25 -13.57 4.60
C ASP A 112 15.29 -14.01 5.63
N GLU A 113 15.40 -13.27 6.72
CA GLU A 113 16.39 -13.49 7.80
C GLU A 113 17.82 -13.66 7.25
N GLY A 114 18.20 -12.81 6.26
CA GLY A 114 19.50 -12.87 5.61
C GLY A 114 19.68 -14.04 4.64
N ARG A 115 18.71 -14.95 4.55
CA ARG A 115 18.76 -16.11 3.67
C ARG A 115 18.14 -15.79 2.30
N LEU A 116 18.89 -16.10 1.26
CA LEU A 116 18.45 -15.92 -0.12
C LEU A 116 17.33 -16.90 -0.48
N MET A 117 16.15 -16.37 -0.85
CA MET A 117 14.98 -17.13 -1.28
C MET A 117 14.84 -17.14 -2.81
N ALA A 118 15.18 -16.01 -3.46
CA ALA A 118 15.26 -15.89 -4.92
C ALA A 118 16.39 -14.92 -5.30
N SER A 119 17.23 -15.30 -6.27
CA SER A 119 18.46 -14.58 -6.66
C SER A 119 18.32 -13.67 -7.88
N GLY A 120 17.16 -13.65 -8.51
CA GLY A 120 16.92 -12.96 -9.79
C GLY A 120 16.88 -11.43 -9.69
N LYS A 121 17.91 -10.80 -9.11
CA LYS A 121 17.99 -9.34 -8.90
C LYS A 121 17.65 -8.55 -10.17
N ARG A 122 16.65 -7.66 -10.07
CA ARG A 122 16.19 -6.75 -11.13
C ARG A 122 16.65 -5.33 -10.82
N HIS A 123 17.61 -4.81 -11.59
CA HIS A 123 18.22 -3.50 -11.32
C HIS A 123 17.24 -2.32 -11.42
N SER A 124 16.28 -2.39 -12.34
CA SER A 124 15.26 -1.34 -12.57
C SER A 124 14.01 -1.45 -11.69
N TRP A 125 13.85 -2.55 -10.95
CA TRP A 125 12.73 -2.72 -10.03
C TRP A 125 12.98 -2.00 -8.71
N GLY A 126 11.92 -1.68 -7.98
CA GLY A 126 12.02 -1.28 -6.59
C GLY A 126 12.30 -2.48 -5.68
N ALA A 127 12.72 -2.20 -4.46
CA ALA A 127 12.85 -3.21 -3.40
C ALA A 127 12.48 -2.62 -2.05
N LEU A 128 11.62 -3.31 -1.31
CA LEU A 128 11.54 -3.17 0.13
C LEU A 128 12.78 -3.81 0.74
N VAL A 129 13.51 -3.06 1.56
CA VAL A 129 14.69 -3.52 2.29
C VAL A 129 14.48 -3.23 3.78
N VAL A 130 14.57 -4.25 4.61
CA VAL A 130 14.51 -4.13 6.07
C VAL A 130 15.86 -4.51 6.68
N SER A 131 16.43 -3.60 7.48
CA SER A 131 17.69 -3.79 8.21
C SER A 131 17.44 -3.48 9.69
N GLY A 132 17.54 -4.47 10.56
CA GLY A 132 17.04 -4.32 11.94
C GLY A 132 15.56 -3.97 11.93
N THR A 133 15.20 -2.82 12.51
CA THR A 133 13.84 -2.27 12.51
C THR A 133 13.63 -1.16 11.46
N ASN A 134 14.65 -0.85 10.65
CA ASN A 134 14.56 0.20 9.64
C ASN A 134 14.15 -0.37 8.28
N ALA A 135 13.03 0.12 7.74
CA ALA A 135 12.49 -0.23 6.44
C ALA A 135 12.59 0.94 5.46
N ARG A 136 12.99 0.65 4.22
CA ARG A 136 13.06 1.63 3.14
C ARG A 136 12.76 0.98 1.79
N ILE A 137 12.35 1.79 0.83
CA ILE A 137 12.20 1.37 -0.57
C ILE A 137 13.31 2.00 -1.39
N VAL A 138 14.10 1.15 -2.04
CA VAL A 138 15.26 1.57 -2.87
C VAL A 138 15.08 1.10 -4.33
N LEU A 139 15.90 1.62 -5.24
CA LEU A 139 16.00 1.05 -6.57
C LEU A 139 16.81 -0.26 -6.52
N GLY A 140 16.50 -1.22 -7.38
CA GLY A 140 17.20 -2.52 -7.39
C GLY A 140 18.69 -2.43 -7.60
N SER A 141 19.20 -1.43 -8.39
CA SER A 141 20.63 -1.13 -8.50
C SER A 141 21.28 -0.79 -7.16
N ASP A 142 20.53 -0.17 -6.27
CA ASP A 142 21.02 0.42 -5.02
C ASP A 142 20.88 -0.54 -3.82
N ILE A 143 20.42 -1.78 -4.07
CA ILE A 143 20.37 -2.82 -3.03
C ILE A 143 21.81 -3.20 -2.67
N PRO A 144 22.23 -3.01 -1.41
CA PRO A 144 23.55 -3.44 -0.93
C PRO A 144 23.70 -4.97 -0.92
N ASP A 145 24.75 -5.48 -0.26
CA ASP A 145 24.89 -6.91 -0.05
C ASP A 145 23.66 -7.47 0.69
N HIS A 146 22.94 -8.38 0.04
CA HIS A 146 21.69 -8.95 0.58
C HIS A 146 21.88 -9.67 1.92
N ARG A 147 23.07 -10.17 2.22
CA ARG A 147 23.40 -10.92 3.45
C ARG A 147 23.31 -10.10 4.73
N VAL A 148 23.40 -8.77 4.63
CA VAL A 148 23.33 -7.87 5.79
C VAL A 148 21.91 -7.37 6.07
N HIS A 149 20.93 -7.80 5.25
CA HIS A 149 19.55 -7.36 5.41
C HIS A 149 18.66 -8.49 5.91
N ARG A 150 17.78 -8.15 6.83
CA ARG A 150 16.82 -9.11 7.37
C ARG A 150 15.79 -9.53 6.33
N LEU A 151 15.28 -8.58 5.54
CA LEU A 151 14.28 -8.83 4.53
C LEU A 151 14.54 -7.99 3.29
N ILE A 152 14.44 -8.62 2.12
CA ILE A 152 14.36 -7.93 0.82
C ILE A 152 13.26 -8.57 0.01
N VAL A 153 12.40 -7.76 -0.63
CA VAL A 153 11.50 -8.20 -1.69
C VAL A 153 11.42 -7.15 -2.78
N GLN A 154 11.64 -7.57 -4.01
CA GLN A 154 11.52 -6.69 -5.17
C GLN A 154 10.11 -6.66 -5.73
N GLY A 155 9.72 -5.49 -6.27
CA GLY A 155 8.45 -5.26 -6.92
C GLY A 155 8.54 -4.15 -7.97
N VAL A 156 7.48 -3.97 -8.72
CA VAL A 156 7.41 -2.95 -9.79
C VAL A 156 5.96 -2.56 -10.12
N PRO A 157 5.71 -1.27 -10.41
CA PRO A 157 6.62 -0.12 -10.32
C PRO A 157 6.81 0.39 -8.87
N ARG A 158 7.79 1.26 -8.66
CA ARG A 158 7.74 2.16 -7.50
C ARG A 158 6.63 3.15 -7.76
N LEU A 159 5.62 3.17 -6.89
CA LEU A 159 4.42 4.00 -7.06
C LEU A 159 4.65 5.43 -6.60
N VAL A 160 5.35 5.56 -5.47
CA VAL A 160 5.69 6.84 -4.84
C VAL A 160 7.18 6.84 -4.51
N VAL A 161 7.87 7.96 -4.75
CA VAL A 161 9.28 8.17 -4.41
C VAL A 161 9.42 9.57 -3.83
N GLY A 162 9.88 9.69 -2.59
CA GLY A 162 10.03 10.96 -1.90
C GLY A 162 8.70 11.76 -1.84
N GLY A 163 7.58 11.12 -1.60
CA GLY A 163 6.24 11.71 -1.56
C GLY A 163 5.66 12.06 -2.94
N LYS A 164 6.35 11.75 -4.03
CA LYS A 164 5.90 12.08 -5.40
C LYS A 164 5.44 10.85 -6.14
N VAL A 165 4.22 10.89 -6.67
CA VAL A 165 3.68 9.87 -7.59
C VAL A 165 4.55 9.81 -8.83
N GLN A 166 4.93 8.60 -9.23
CA GLN A 166 5.78 8.39 -10.38
C GLN A 166 4.98 8.42 -11.69
N ARG A 167 5.68 8.48 -12.85
CA ARG A 167 5.04 8.31 -14.16
C ARG A 167 4.68 6.83 -14.35
N LEU A 168 3.40 6.50 -14.26
CA LEU A 168 2.89 5.15 -14.26
C LEU A 168 2.12 4.84 -15.55
N LYS A 169 2.13 3.57 -15.95
CA LYS A 169 1.25 3.09 -17.02
C LYS A 169 -0.15 2.87 -16.43
N PRO A 170 -1.22 3.37 -17.07
CA PRO A 170 -2.58 3.09 -16.66
C PRO A 170 -2.86 1.59 -16.72
N GLN A 171 -3.39 1.04 -15.63
CA GLN A 171 -3.81 -0.36 -15.55
C GLN A 171 -4.84 -0.48 -14.42
N LEU A 172 -5.98 -1.07 -14.70
CA LEU A 172 -7.02 -1.38 -13.73
C LEU A 172 -6.85 -2.83 -13.26
N ALA A 173 -6.54 -3.02 -11.98
CA ALA A 173 -6.37 -4.35 -11.36
C ALA A 173 -6.51 -4.24 -9.84
N GLU A 174 -6.76 -5.36 -9.17
CA GLU A 174 -6.57 -5.49 -7.73
C GLU A 174 -5.10 -5.20 -7.39
N ARG A 175 -4.86 -4.53 -6.24
CA ARG A 175 -3.52 -4.07 -5.89
C ARG A 175 -3.05 -4.61 -4.56
N THR A 176 -1.79 -5.03 -4.54
CA THR A 176 -1.01 -5.20 -3.32
C THR A 176 0.18 -4.26 -3.37
N ALA A 177 0.39 -3.48 -2.32
CA ALA A 177 1.50 -2.54 -2.22
C ALA A 177 2.07 -2.49 -0.82
N VAL A 178 3.28 -1.96 -0.71
CA VAL A 178 3.93 -1.68 0.55
C VAL A 178 4.45 -0.24 0.57
N CYS A 179 4.16 0.50 1.64
CA CYS A 179 4.85 1.74 1.97
C CYS A 179 5.88 1.46 3.06
N ALA A 180 7.01 2.16 3.04
CA ALA A 180 8.05 2.01 4.06
C ALA A 180 8.72 3.35 4.38
N GLY A 181 9.05 3.53 5.66
CA GLY A 181 9.78 4.71 6.16
C GLY A 181 10.12 4.56 7.64
N GLY A 182 11.42 4.51 7.97
CA GLY A 182 11.87 4.28 9.34
C GLY A 182 11.42 2.92 9.87
N SER A 183 10.84 2.86 11.07
CA SER A 183 10.35 1.61 11.64
C SER A 183 8.92 1.24 11.19
N ILE A 184 8.28 2.04 10.35
CA ILE A 184 6.89 1.78 9.93
C ILE A 184 6.85 1.20 8.52
N VAL A 185 6.20 0.06 8.38
CA VAL A 185 5.79 -0.53 7.12
C VAL A 185 4.27 -0.54 7.03
N THR A 186 3.71 -0.13 5.89
CA THR A 186 2.26 -0.22 5.67
C THR A 186 1.99 -1.20 4.52
N LEU A 187 1.34 -2.31 4.81
CA LEU A 187 0.84 -3.26 3.82
C LEU A 187 -0.54 -2.79 3.36
N VAL A 188 -0.75 -2.71 2.04
CA VAL A 188 -2.00 -2.19 1.47
C VAL A 188 -2.52 -3.16 0.42
N VAL A 189 -3.81 -3.50 0.53
CA VAL A 189 -4.52 -4.35 -0.45
C VAL A 189 -5.78 -3.63 -0.87
N SER A 190 -6.07 -3.60 -2.18
CA SER A 190 -7.29 -2.95 -2.69
C SER A 190 -8.03 -3.82 -3.69
N THR A 191 -9.34 -3.53 -3.85
CA THR A 191 -10.12 -3.90 -5.03
C THR A 191 -9.49 -3.30 -6.28
N LYS A 192 -10.07 -3.55 -7.46
CA LYS A 192 -9.57 -2.98 -8.71
C LYS A 192 -9.38 -1.47 -8.60
N ALA A 193 -8.16 -1.02 -8.81
CA ALA A 193 -7.77 0.38 -8.79
C ALA A 193 -6.88 0.70 -10.00
N GLU A 194 -7.11 1.86 -10.63
CA GLU A 194 -6.19 2.37 -11.65
C GLU A 194 -4.86 2.74 -10.97
N THR A 195 -3.74 2.39 -11.62
CA THR A 195 -2.40 2.50 -11.04
C THR A 195 -2.08 3.88 -10.49
N THR A 196 -2.39 4.94 -11.26
CA THR A 196 -2.07 6.32 -10.86
C THR A 196 -3.01 6.82 -9.76
N ALA A 197 -4.29 6.46 -9.82
CA ALA A 197 -5.26 6.78 -8.77
C ALA A 197 -4.87 6.12 -7.44
N PHE A 198 -4.44 4.85 -7.49
CA PHE A 198 -3.94 4.14 -6.33
C PHE A 198 -2.66 4.79 -5.76
N ALA A 199 -1.70 5.16 -6.62
CA ALA A 199 -0.49 5.84 -6.20
C ALA A 199 -0.76 7.22 -5.58
N ARG A 200 -1.74 7.98 -6.11
CA ARG A 200 -2.20 9.25 -5.52
C ARG A 200 -2.79 9.06 -4.12
N PHE A 201 -3.59 8.02 -3.93
CA PHE A 201 -4.11 7.66 -2.61
C PHE A 201 -2.99 7.32 -1.63
N LEU A 202 -1.99 6.54 -2.05
CA LEU A 202 -0.84 6.19 -1.19
C LEU A 202 -0.03 7.44 -0.80
N ALA A 203 0.25 8.35 -1.75
CA ALA A 203 1.04 9.56 -1.50
C ALA A 203 0.24 10.68 -0.81
N GLY A 204 -1.08 10.70 -1.00
CA GLY A 204 -1.95 11.77 -0.51
C GLY A 204 -1.85 11.95 1.00
N PRO A 205 -1.94 13.22 1.48
CA PRO A 205 -1.90 13.48 2.92
C PRO A 205 -3.06 12.80 3.66
N PRO A 206 -2.85 12.32 4.88
CA PRO A 206 -3.92 11.69 5.68
C PRO A 206 -5.14 12.60 5.87
N GLU A 207 -4.93 13.90 6.02
CA GLU A 207 -5.99 14.91 6.23
C GLU A 207 -6.95 15.00 5.05
N THR A 208 -6.50 14.61 3.86
CA THR A 208 -7.31 14.59 2.63
C THR A 208 -7.72 13.18 2.21
N GLY A 209 -7.56 12.18 3.09
CA GLY A 209 -8.00 10.81 2.86
C GLY A 209 -6.96 9.88 2.27
N GLY A 210 -5.71 10.33 2.12
CA GLY A 210 -4.58 9.49 1.68
C GLY A 210 -3.89 8.76 2.83
N LEU A 211 -2.83 7.99 2.49
CA LEU A 211 -2.02 7.27 3.48
C LEU A 211 -0.74 7.99 3.91
N GLY A 212 -0.32 9.05 3.20
CA GLY A 212 0.89 9.81 3.50
C GLY A 212 2.18 9.04 3.25
N CYS A 213 2.20 8.08 2.32
CA CYS A 213 3.39 7.30 2.02
C CYS A 213 4.46 8.17 1.34
N VAL A 214 5.64 8.25 1.93
CA VAL A 214 6.81 8.91 1.31
C VAL A 214 7.37 8.03 0.21
N ASP A 215 7.48 6.73 0.44
CA ASP A 215 7.87 5.75 -0.56
C ASP A 215 6.86 4.60 -0.60
N ALA A 216 6.47 4.17 -1.81
CA ALA A 216 5.55 3.05 -2.01
C ALA A 216 5.97 2.18 -3.20
N LEU A 217 5.89 0.87 -3.01
CA LEU A 217 6.25 -0.15 -3.98
C LEU A 217 5.03 -1.01 -4.30
N ASN A 218 4.74 -1.20 -5.59
CA ASN A 218 3.75 -2.17 -6.03
C ASN A 218 4.36 -3.59 -5.96
N LEU A 219 3.63 -4.49 -5.33
CA LEU A 219 3.89 -5.91 -5.32
C LEU A 219 3.03 -6.60 -6.39
N ASP A 220 3.04 -7.93 -6.46
CA ASP A 220 2.19 -8.64 -7.40
C ASP A 220 0.71 -8.38 -7.11
N GLY A 221 -0.07 -8.25 -8.18
CA GLY A 221 -1.45 -7.79 -8.12
C GLY A 221 -2.41 -8.65 -8.95
N GLY A 222 -3.58 -8.08 -9.25
CA GLY A 222 -4.63 -8.80 -9.96
C GLY A 222 -5.04 -10.08 -9.23
N PRO A 223 -5.14 -11.23 -9.92
CA PRO A 223 -5.54 -12.50 -9.30
C PRO A 223 -4.63 -12.97 -8.17
N SER A 224 -3.40 -12.46 -8.06
CA SER A 224 -2.47 -12.77 -6.98
C SER A 224 -2.78 -11.99 -5.69
N THR A 225 -3.56 -10.89 -5.77
CA THR A 225 -3.89 -10.06 -4.61
C THR A 225 -4.65 -10.86 -3.56
N GLN A 226 -4.04 -11.02 -2.39
CA GLN A 226 -4.57 -11.78 -1.26
C GLN A 226 -4.25 -11.09 0.06
N LEU A 227 -5.14 -11.24 1.02
CA LEU A 227 -4.95 -10.78 2.40
C LEU A 227 -5.53 -11.81 3.37
N VAL A 228 -4.78 -12.10 4.41
CA VAL A 228 -5.27 -12.84 5.59
C VAL A 228 -4.88 -12.06 6.84
N ALA A 229 -5.83 -11.87 7.74
CA ALA A 229 -5.55 -11.41 9.10
C ALA A 229 -6.21 -12.38 10.08
N LYS A 230 -5.42 -12.97 10.96
CA LYS A 230 -5.86 -13.85 12.05
C LYS A 230 -5.33 -13.27 13.35
N LEU A 231 -6.09 -12.34 13.92
CA LEU A 231 -5.77 -11.66 15.19
C LEU A 231 -6.94 -11.83 16.16
N SER A 232 -6.70 -11.68 17.45
CA SER A 232 -7.74 -11.88 18.46
C SER A 232 -8.98 -11.00 18.28
N VAL A 233 -8.82 -9.81 17.69
CA VAL A 233 -9.89 -8.82 17.49
C VAL A 233 -10.25 -8.62 16.02
N LEU A 234 -9.56 -9.29 15.09
CA LEU A 234 -9.76 -9.09 13.65
C LEU A 234 -9.47 -10.38 12.88
N THR A 235 -10.48 -10.86 12.17
CA THR A 235 -10.34 -11.96 11.21
C THR A 235 -10.78 -11.47 9.84
N LEU A 236 -9.88 -11.55 8.85
CA LEU A 236 -10.12 -11.20 7.45
C LEU A 236 -9.53 -12.26 6.55
N SER A 237 -10.19 -12.54 5.42
CA SER A 237 -9.66 -13.38 4.34
C SER A 237 -10.13 -12.83 3.00
N LEU A 238 -9.17 -12.44 2.15
CA LEU A 238 -9.36 -12.12 0.74
C LEU A 238 -8.56 -13.15 -0.06
N PRO A 239 -9.19 -14.19 -0.60
CA PRO A 239 -8.49 -15.38 -1.09
C PRO A 239 -7.75 -15.18 -2.41
N GLY A 240 -8.08 -14.16 -3.20
CA GLY A 240 -7.56 -13.99 -4.55
C GLY A 240 -7.96 -15.13 -5.52
N GLY A 241 -7.36 -15.14 -6.71
CA GLY A 241 -7.65 -16.12 -7.75
C GLY A 241 -6.52 -17.14 -8.00
N TRP A 242 -5.29 -16.86 -7.56
CA TRP A 242 -4.12 -17.70 -7.84
C TRP A 242 -3.32 -18.00 -6.58
N GLY A 243 -2.64 -19.15 -6.55
CA GLY A 243 -1.56 -19.39 -5.59
C GLY A 243 -0.36 -18.51 -5.90
N VAL A 244 0.41 -18.15 -4.87
CA VAL A 244 1.56 -17.25 -4.93
C VAL A 244 2.82 -17.93 -4.38
N PRO A 245 4.04 -17.52 -4.79
CA PRO A 245 5.29 -18.16 -4.35
C PRO A 245 5.68 -17.77 -2.93
N ASN A 246 5.27 -16.60 -2.45
CA ASN A 246 5.60 -16.12 -1.11
C ASN A 246 4.63 -15.03 -0.66
N ALA A 247 4.67 -14.72 0.64
CA ALA A 247 3.88 -13.71 1.29
C ALA A 247 4.72 -12.88 2.26
N LEU A 248 4.40 -11.59 2.40
CA LEU A 248 4.81 -10.77 3.53
C LEU A 248 3.89 -11.08 4.71
N VAL A 249 4.47 -11.51 5.82
CA VAL A 249 3.76 -11.93 7.04
C VAL A 249 4.20 -11.04 8.19
N ALA A 250 3.28 -10.27 8.74
CA ALA A 250 3.48 -9.44 9.94
C ALA A 250 2.99 -10.21 11.17
N ILE A 251 3.87 -10.37 12.14
CA ILE A 251 3.66 -11.16 13.36
C ILE A 251 3.71 -10.21 14.54
N PRO A 252 2.63 -10.08 15.34
CA PRO A 252 2.65 -9.23 16.53
C PRO A 252 3.62 -9.77 17.58
N ALA A 253 4.17 -8.89 18.43
CA ALA A 253 4.93 -9.31 19.58
C ALA A 253 4.13 -10.28 20.45
N LYS A 254 4.79 -11.28 20.98
CA LYS A 254 4.20 -12.13 22.02
C LYS A 254 3.94 -11.27 23.28
N ARG A 255 2.72 -11.36 23.79
CA ARG A 255 2.40 -10.78 25.10
C ARG A 255 3.10 -11.54 26.21
#